data_dfefa740a8e834a26962af21f796fce4
#
_entry.id   dfefa740a8e834a26962af21f796fce4
#
_cell.length_a   1.000
_cell.length_b   1.000
_cell.length_c   1.000
_cell.angle_alpha   90.00
_cell.angle_beta   90.00
_cell.angle_gamma   90.00
#
_symmetry.space_group_name_H-M   'P 1'
#
loop_
_entity.id
_entity.type
_entity.pdbx_description
1 polymer ?
#
loop_
_entity_poly.entity_id
_entity_poly.type
_entity_poly.pdbx_seq_one_letter_code
_entity_poly.pdbx_strand_id
1 'polypeptide(L)'
;MKFLSPLALLALCSMLATPLMADEEAPGLSGCAAKKQGIVNQIELAKVHGNADQQAGLEKALSEVEANCTDASLKKERENKVLDAKHEVSKRQADLDKAMSKGDPDKINKRKDKLADARKELQNALDELDK
;
A
#
# COMPACT_ATOMS: atom_id res chain seq x y z
N MET A 1 -2.49 -19.91 63.96
CA MET A 1 -3.57 -18.92 64.07
C MET A 1 -3.23 -17.70 63.29
N LYS A 2 -4.22 -17.21 62.54
CA LYS A 2 -4.32 -15.94 61.77
C LYS A 2 -3.79 -15.93 60.36
N PHE A 3 -4.73 -16.14 59.50
CA PHE A 3 -4.84 -15.86 58.07
C PHE A 3 -4.68 -14.38 57.78
N LEU A 4 -3.91 -14.02 56.75
CA LEU A 4 -4.04 -12.74 56.08
C LEU A 4 -3.84 -12.95 54.58
N SER A 5 -4.95 -12.79 53.88
CA SER A 5 -5.04 -12.76 52.42
C SER A 5 -4.20 -11.63 51.82
N PRO A 6 -3.55 -11.84 50.71
CA PRO A 6 -3.13 -10.73 49.83
C PRO A 6 -4.20 -10.50 48.74
N LEU A 7 -4.68 -9.28 48.73
CA LEU A 7 -5.51 -8.71 47.65
C LEU A 7 -4.82 -8.87 46.30
N ALA A 8 -5.53 -9.47 45.36
CA ALA A 8 -5.18 -9.48 43.97
C ALA A 8 -5.45 -8.09 43.34
N LEU A 9 -4.41 -7.38 43.01
CA LEU A 9 -4.49 -6.19 42.14
C LEU A 9 -4.58 -6.65 40.69
N LEU A 10 -5.79 -6.64 40.14
CA LEU A 10 -6.04 -6.76 38.72
C LEU A 10 -5.65 -5.44 38.04
N ALA A 11 -4.48 -5.41 37.45
CA ALA A 11 -4.10 -4.35 36.51
C ALA A 11 -4.84 -4.56 35.19
N LEU A 12 -5.91 -3.79 34.94
CA LEU A 12 -6.53 -3.66 33.63
C LEU A 12 -5.56 -2.96 32.69
N CYS A 13 -4.84 -3.72 31.88
CA CYS A 13 -4.19 -3.21 30.70
C CYS A 13 -5.27 -2.90 29.64
N SER A 14 -5.72 -1.65 29.60
CA SER A 14 -6.52 -1.14 28.50
C SER A 14 -5.62 -1.04 27.27
N MET A 15 -5.65 -2.07 26.42
CA MET A 15 -5.09 -1.99 25.06
C MET A 15 -5.95 -0.99 24.26
N LEU A 16 -5.40 0.20 24.09
CA LEU A 16 -5.86 1.15 23.08
C LEU A 16 -5.59 0.53 21.71
N ALA A 17 -6.57 -0.22 21.20
CA ALA A 17 -6.61 -0.58 19.80
C ALA A 17 -6.82 0.71 19.01
N THR A 18 -5.76 1.26 18.44
CA THR A 18 -5.88 2.26 17.38
C THR A 18 -6.58 1.58 16.21
N PRO A 19 -7.74 2.08 15.73
CA PRO A 19 -8.27 1.58 14.49
C PRO A 19 -7.27 1.94 13.39
N LEU A 20 -6.64 0.93 12.77
CA LEU A 20 -6.13 1.10 11.41
C LEU A 20 -7.33 1.58 10.61
N MET A 21 -7.25 2.81 10.10
CA MET A 21 -8.14 3.29 9.06
C MET A 21 -7.86 2.42 7.84
N ALA A 22 -8.55 1.29 7.74
CA ALA A 22 -8.72 0.60 6.48
C ALA A 22 -9.43 1.60 5.57
N ASP A 23 -8.88 1.85 4.38
CA ASP A 23 -9.55 2.54 3.30
C ASP A 23 -10.92 1.83 3.11
N GLU A 24 -11.97 2.43 3.66
CA GLU A 24 -13.34 1.97 3.45
C GLU A 24 -13.70 2.35 2.01
N GLU A 25 -13.34 1.47 1.07
CA GLU A 25 -13.95 1.51 -0.27
C GLU A 25 -15.44 1.41 -0.08
N ALA A 26 -16.16 2.46 -0.43
CA ALA A 26 -17.61 2.49 -0.37
C ALA A 26 -18.16 1.24 -1.09
N PRO A 27 -18.97 0.40 -0.44
CA PRO A 27 -19.42 -0.86 -1.00
C PRO A 27 -20.19 -0.61 -2.30
N GLY A 28 -19.66 -1.11 -3.42
CA GLY A 28 -20.26 -1.05 -4.73
C GLY A 28 -19.60 -0.12 -5.75
N LEU A 29 -18.55 0.64 -5.39
CA LEU A 29 -17.79 1.42 -6.36
C LEU A 29 -16.59 0.59 -6.87
N SER A 30 -16.37 0.59 -8.19
CA SER A 30 -15.24 -0.05 -8.84
C SER A 30 -14.68 0.83 -9.95
N GLY A 31 -13.50 0.50 -10.44
CA GLY A 31 -12.91 1.19 -11.58
C GLY A 31 -12.67 2.69 -11.36
N CYS A 32 -13.05 3.50 -12.33
CA CYS A 32 -12.88 4.95 -12.28
C CYS A 32 -13.72 5.63 -11.19
N ALA A 33 -14.87 5.07 -10.84
CA ALA A 33 -15.69 5.59 -9.75
C ALA A 33 -15.00 5.44 -8.39
N ALA A 34 -14.44 4.27 -8.11
CA ALA A 34 -13.64 4.05 -6.91
C ALA A 34 -12.40 4.94 -6.86
N LYS A 35 -11.69 5.08 -7.99
CA LYS A 35 -10.51 5.96 -8.10
C LYS A 35 -10.87 7.42 -7.80
N LYS A 36 -11.99 7.94 -8.32
CA LYS A 36 -12.49 9.28 -8.01
C LYS A 36 -12.80 9.45 -6.53
N GLN A 37 -13.55 8.51 -5.96
CA GLN A 37 -13.93 8.58 -4.55
C GLN A 37 -12.71 8.56 -3.63
N GLY A 38 -11.71 7.72 -3.92
CA GLY A 38 -10.45 7.72 -3.18
C GLY A 38 -9.72 9.07 -3.20
N ILE A 39 -9.70 9.77 -4.35
CA ILE A 39 -9.11 11.11 -4.45
C ILE A 39 -9.94 12.13 -3.64
N VAL A 40 -11.27 12.07 -3.71
CA VAL A 40 -12.16 12.96 -2.93
C VAL A 40 -11.90 12.81 -1.44
N ASN A 41 -11.81 11.58 -0.95
CA ASN A 41 -11.52 11.30 0.46
C ASN A 41 -10.16 11.89 0.88
N GLN A 42 -9.13 11.79 0.03
CA GLN A 42 -7.82 12.37 0.29
C GLN A 42 -7.84 13.90 0.29
N ILE A 43 -8.64 14.53 -0.58
CA ILE A 43 -8.85 15.99 -0.58
C ILE A 43 -9.46 16.43 0.75
N GLU A 44 -10.45 15.71 1.25
CA GLU A 44 -11.07 15.99 2.55
C GLU A 44 -10.06 15.90 3.70
N LEU A 45 -9.22 14.87 3.71
CA LEU A 45 -8.14 14.71 4.69
C LEU A 45 -7.12 15.86 4.59
N ALA A 46 -6.71 16.24 3.38
CA ALA A 46 -5.79 17.35 3.18
C ALA A 46 -6.35 18.67 3.69
N LYS A 47 -7.66 18.93 3.52
CA LYS A 47 -8.37 20.09 4.08
C LYS A 47 -8.35 20.09 5.60
N VAL A 48 -8.70 18.95 6.23
CA VAL A 48 -8.69 18.80 7.70
C VAL A 48 -7.30 19.07 8.28
N HIS A 49 -6.24 18.64 7.59
CA HIS A 49 -4.86 18.86 8.02
C HIS A 49 -4.27 20.22 7.59
N GLY A 50 -5.04 21.06 6.90
CA GLY A 50 -4.58 22.36 6.43
C GLY A 50 -3.45 22.30 5.38
N ASN A 51 -3.32 21.18 4.67
CA ASN A 51 -2.28 20.97 3.67
C ASN A 51 -2.75 21.46 2.29
N ALA A 52 -2.62 22.77 2.04
CA ALA A 52 -3.11 23.41 0.83
C ALA A 52 -2.42 22.91 -0.46
N ASP A 53 -1.11 22.63 -0.40
CA ASP A 53 -0.36 22.14 -1.55
C ASP A 53 -0.82 20.73 -1.95
N GLN A 54 -1.03 19.86 -0.98
CA GLN A 54 -1.55 18.52 -1.22
C GLN A 54 -2.98 18.58 -1.76
N GLN A 55 -3.83 19.44 -1.20
CA GLN A 55 -5.18 19.64 -1.70
C GLN A 55 -5.18 20.06 -3.16
N ALA A 56 -4.41 21.09 -3.55
CA ALA A 56 -4.33 21.56 -4.93
C ALA A 56 -3.85 20.47 -5.91
N GLY A 57 -2.86 19.67 -5.51
CA GLY A 57 -2.37 18.53 -6.29
C GLY A 57 -3.45 17.47 -6.51
N LEU A 58 -4.22 17.15 -5.47
CA LEU A 58 -5.30 16.17 -5.51
C LEU A 58 -6.50 16.66 -6.33
N GLU A 59 -6.85 17.95 -6.24
CA GLU A 59 -7.91 18.55 -7.06
C GLU A 59 -7.57 18.49 -8.55
N LYS A 60 -6.31 18.73 -8.91
CA LYS A 60 -5.84 18.54 -10.27
C LYS A 60 -5.93 17.08 -10.71
N ALA A 61 -5.49 16.14 -9.86
CA ALA A 61 -5.59 14.70 -10.15
C ALA A 61 -7.05 14.25 -10.32
N LEU A 62 -7.98 14.80 -9.52
CA LEU A 62 -9.41 14.55 -9.66
C LEU A 62 -9.93 14.99 -11.04
N SER A 63 -9.60 16.22 -11.43
CA SER A 63 -9.99 16.76 -12.74
C SER A 63 -9.45 15.90 -13.90
N GLU A 64 -8.20 15.43 -13.82
CA GLU A 64 -7.62 14.53 -14.83
C GLU A 64 -8.34 13.18 -14.90
N VAL A 65 -8.69 12.61 -13.75
CA VAL A 65 -9.45 11.35 -13.69
C VAL A 65 -10.85 11.55 -14.26
N GLU A 66 -11.51 12.66 -13.95
CA GLU A 66 -12.84 12.97 -14.51
C GLU A 66 -12.85 13.14 -16.02
N ALA A 67 -11.80 13.75 -16.56
CA ALA A 67 -11.70 14.01 -17.99
C ALA A 67 -11.28 12.76 -18.80
N ASN A 68 -10.40 11.91 -18.26
CA ASN A 68 -9.67 10.93 -19.05
C ASN A 68 -9.87 9.47 -18.59
N CYS A 69 -10.43 9.22 -17.40
CA CYS A 69 -10.56 7.86 -16.91
C CYS A 69 -11.75 7.16 -17.58
N THR A 70 -11.46 6.02 -18.19
CA THR A 70 -12.46 5.01 -18.56
C THR A 70 -12.06 3.69 -17.90
N ASP A 71 -13.03 2.84 -17.55
CA ASP A 71 -12.73 1.55 -16.92
C ASP A 71 -11.81 0.69 -17.79
N ALA A 72 -11.95 0.77 -19.12
CA ALA A 72 -11.06 0.09 -20.06
C ALA A 72 -9.63 0.64 -20.01
N SER A 73 -9.45 1.96 -19.95
CA SER A 73 -8.11 2.57 -19.85
C SER A 73 -7.46 2.28 -18.49
N LEU A 74 -8.25 2.29 -17.42
CA LEU A 74 -7.78 1.98 -16.08
C LEU A 74 -7.35 0.51 -15.96
N LYS A 75 -8.14 -0.42 -16.53
CA LYS A 75 -7.77 -1.84 -16.58
C LYS A 75 -6.45 -2.04 -17.32
N LYS A 76 -6.29 -1.42 -18.49
CA LYS A 76 -5.05 -1.51 -19.26
C LYS A 76 -3.86 -0.93 -18.51
N GLU A 77 -4.04 0.18 -17.80
CA GLU A 77 -3.00 0.76 -16.94
C GLU A 77 -2.56 -0.22 -15.84
N ARG A 78 -3.51 -0.86 -15.17
CA ARG A 78 -3.25 -1.87 -14.13
C ARG A 78 -2.56 -3.12 -14.68
N GLU A 79 -3.00 -3.62 -15.84
CA GLU A 79 -2.35 -4.73 -16.54
C GLU A 79 -0.89 -4.39 -16.90
N ASN A 80 -0.60 -3.19 -17.38
CA ASN A 80 0.76 -2.75 -17.66
C ASN A 80 1.61 -2.68 -16.37
N LYS A 81 1.08 -2.16 -15.26
CA LYS A 81 1.78 -2.16 -13.97
C LYS A 81 2.17 -3.58 -13.53
N VAL A 82 1.28 -4.56 -13.70
CA VAL A 82 1.60 -5.97 -13.39
C VAL A 82 2.73 -6.48 -14.29
N LEU A 83 2.71 -6.16 -15.59
CA LEU A 83 3.78 -6.57 -16.50
C LEU A 83 5.13 -5.94 -16.13
N ASP A 84 5.16 -4.66 -15.81
CA ASP A 84 6.36 -3.94 -15.38
C ASP A 84 6.91 -4.51 -14.07
N ALA A 85 6.04 -4.78 -13.10
CA ALA A 85 6.43 -5.38 -11.83
C ALA A 85 6.97 -6.81 -12.01
N LYS A 86 6.39 -7.64 -12.89
CA LYS A 86 6.93 -8.95 -13.24
C LYS A 86 8.32 -8.85 -13.87
N HIS A 87 8.52 -7.87 -14.76
CA HIS A 87 9.82 -7.63 -15.38
C HIS A 87 10.86 -7.23 -14.32
N GLU A 88 10.48 -6.37 -13.38
CA GLU A 88 11.38 -5.94 -12.30
C GLU A 88 11.75 -7.13 -11.38
N VAL A 89 10.81 -8.00 -11.01
CA VAL A 89 11.11 -9.24 -10.26
C VAL A 89 12.12 -10.11 -11.00
N SER A 90 11.93 -10.33 -12.30
CA SER A 90 12.86 -11.11 -13.14
C SER A 90 14.26 -10.51 -13.15
N LYS A 91 14.36 -9.19 -13.31
CA LYS A 91 15.63 -8.46 -13.28
C LYS A 91 16.33 -8.58 -11.92
N ARG A 92 15.59 -8.43 -10.81
CA ARG A 92 16.16 -8.57 -9.45
C ARG A 92 16.59 -10.01 -9.15
N GLN A 93 15.89 -11.00 -9.69
CA GLN A 93 16.31 -12.40 -9.59
C GLN A 93 17.63 -12.61 -10.32
N ALA A 94 17.78 -12.15 -11.55
CA ALA A 94 19.02 -12.23 -12.30
C ALA A 94 20.19 -11.51 -11.62
N ASP A 95 19.93 -10.34 -11.01
CA ASP A 95 20.92 -9.60 -10.22
C ASP A 95 21.38 -10.40 -8.99
N LEU A 96 20.45 -11.12 -8.32
CA LEU A 96 20.77 -11.98 -7.18
C LEU A 96 21.63 -13.17 -7.62
N ASP A 97 21.25 -13.85 -8.69
CA ASP A 97 21.99 -15.00 -9.24
C ASP A 97 23.42 -14.61 -9.61
N LYS A 98 23.60 -13.43 -10.20
CA LYS A 98 24.91 -12.86 -10.50
C LYS A 98 25.72 -12.52 -9.24
N ALA A 99 25.08 -12.05 -8.16
CA ALA A 99 25.76 -11.81 -6.89
C ALA A 99 26.18 -13.12 -6.21
N MET A 100 25.31 -14.14 -6.27
CA MET A 100 25.60 -15.48 -5.73
C MET A 100 26.78 -16.12 -6.42
N SER A 101 26.89 -16.00 -7.74
CA SER A 101 28.02 -16.54 -8.51
C SER A 101 29.37 -15.90 -8.15
N LYS A 102 29.36 -14.67 -7.59
CA LYS A 102 30.56 -13.94 -7.13
C LYS A 102 30.91 -14.21 -5.68
N GLY A 103 30.00 -14.78 -4.90
CA GLY A 103 30.26 -15.21 -3.52
C GLY A 103 30.42 -14.08 -2.48
N ASP A 104 29.97 -12.84 -2.78
CA ASP A 104 30.06 -11.69 -1.86
C ASP A 104 28.80 -11.63 -0.97
N PRO A 105 28.89 -11.94 0.36
CA PRO A 105 27.72 -12.05 1.21
C PRO A 105 26.94 -10.76 1.35
N ASP A 106 27.59 -9.62 1.39
CA ASP A 106 26.94 -8.30 1.58
C ASP A 106 26.12 -7.93 0.35
N LYS A 107 26.69 -8.19 -0.84
CA LYS A 107 25.96 -7.98 -2.09
C LYS A 107 24.79 -8.95 -2.24
N ILE A 108 24.95 -10.20 -1.85
CA ILE A 108 23.90 -11.21 -1.88
C ILE A 108 22.73 -10.75 -0.99
N ASN A 109 22.98 -10.33 0.26
CA ASN A 109 21.93 -9.86 1.16
C ASN A 109 21.20 -8.64 0.59
N LYS A 110 21.92 -7.63 0.11
CA LYS A 110 21.34 -6.45 -0.53
C LYS A 110 20.48 -6.79 -1.77
N ARG A 111 20.84 -7.82 -2.54
CA ARG A 111 20.04 -8.24 -3.70
C ARG A 111 18.81 -9.05 -3.30
N LYS A 112 18.88 -9.82 -2.21
CA LYS A 112 17.70 -10.49 -1.62
C LYS A 112 16.66 -9.48 -1.17
N ASP A 113 17.07 -8.41 -0.48
CA ASP A 113 16.16 -7.36 -0.02
C ASP A 113 15.45 -6.70 -1.21
N LYS A 114 16.22 -6.33 -2.25
CA LYS A 114 15.65 -5.74 -3.47
C LYS A 114 14.69 -6.68 -4.22
N LEU A 115 14.94 -7.97 -4.20
CA LEU A 115 14.03 -8.95 -4.78
C LEU A 115 12.76 -9.07 -3.94
N ALA A 116 12.87 -9.04 -2.61
CA ALA A 116 11.72 -9.05 -1.71
C ALA A 116 10.82 -7.83 -1.94
N ASP A 117 11.41 -6.62 -2.07
CA ASP A 117 10.69 -5.39 -2.38
C ASP A 117 9.96 -5.49 -3.73
N ALA A 118 10.65 -5.95 -4.78
CA ALA A 118 10.04 -6.12 -6.10
C ALA A 118 8.88 -7.12 -6.10
N ARG A 119 8.97 -8.20 -5.31
CA ARG A 119 7.87 -9.16 -5.15
C ARG A 119 6.68 -8.55 -4.43
N LYS A 120 6.92 -7.70 -3.43
CA LYS A 120 5.86 -6.97 -2.73
C LYS A 120 5.15 -6.00 -3.68
N GLU A 121 5.90 -5.28 -4.51
CA GLU A 121 5.31 -4.38 -5.53
C GLU A 121 4.48 -5.15 -6.56
N LEU A 122 4.94 -6.33 -6.98
CA LEU A 122 4.14 -7.19 -7.86
C LEU A 122 2.84 -7.63 -7.20
N GLN A 123 2.87 -8.01 -5.91
CA GLN A 123 1.66 -8.38 -5.19
C GLN A 123 0.69 -7.19 -5.12
N ASN A 124 1.17 -6.00 -4.78
CA ASN A 124 0.35 -4.80 -4.76
C ASN A 124 -0.28 -4.49 -6.13
N ALA A 125 0.48 -4.66 -7.22
CA ALA A 125 -0.04 -4.46 -8.58
C ALA A 125 -1.13 -5.49 -8.96
N LEU A 126 -0.99 -6.73 -8.49
CA LEU A 126 -2.01 -7.77 -8.68
C LEU A 126 -3.28 -7.45 -7.88
N ASP A 127 -3.13 -7.03 -6.63
CA ASP A 127 -4.26 -6.64 -5.78
C ASP A 127 -5.02 -5.42 -6.35
N GLU A 128 -4.32 -4.50 -7.03
CA GLU A 128 -4.94 -3.38 -7.74
C GLU A 128 -5.67 -3.81 -9.02
N LEU A 129 -5.26 -4.91 -9.65
CA LEU A 129 -5.90 -5.39 -10.88
C LEU A 129 -7.32 -5.89 -10.63
N ASP A 130 -7.58 -6.45 -9.44
CA ASP A 130 -8.85 -7.05 -9.05
C ASP A 130 -9.86 -6.03 -8.49
N LYS A 131 -9.47 -4.75 -8.32
CA LYS A 131 -10.33 -3.65 -7.84
C LYS A 131 -11.00 -2.92 -9.00
#